data_84636f166ce252b5e4af00f1a2a765ab
#
_entry.id   84636f166ce252b5e4af00f1a2a765ab
#
_cell.length_a   1.000
_cell.length_b   1.000
_cell.length_c   1.000
_cell.angle_alpha   90.00
_cell.angle_beta   90.00
_cell.angle_gamma   90.00
#
_symmetry.space_group_name_H-M   'P 1'
#
loop_
_entity.id
_entity.type
_entity.pdbx_description
1 polymer ?
#
loop_
_entity_poly.entity_id
_entity_poly.type
_entity_poly.pdbx_seq_one_letter_code
_entity_poly.pdbx_strand_id
1 'polypeptide(L)'
;GYDTVLYDTFKIQESDFSSSRQDLSLVRDSRELDKLAKKYNLIMLASVQLAEYMKGKLFLDASCLSNAKQTKEILENLFLMRTVYAEELDEKSKYYCHPFRLKKINDKWIEEEYKADPNAVWRMLFVEKTRNGNNSSDTGIAYLLKFSGDHSIFREVAQCRPKHGEIR
;
A
#
# COMPACT_ATOMS: atom_id res chain seq x y z
N GLY A 1 -22.18 13.67 -15.58
CA GLY A 1 -21.63 12.31 -15.66
C GLY A 1 -20.83 12.00 -14.42
N TYR A 2 -20.55 10.74 -14.14
CA TYR A 2 -19.67 10.34 -13.07
C TYR A 2 -18.27 10.21 -13.66
N ASP A 3 -17.29 10.81 -12.99
CA ASP A 3 -15.88 10.77 -13.43
C ASP A 3 -15.05 9.73 -12.69
N THR A 4 -15.57 9.23 -11.56
CA THR A 4 -14.89 8.27 -10.70
C THR A 4 -15.80 7.10 -10.33
N VAL A 5 -15.28 5.89 -10.41
CA VAL A 5 -15.94 4.66 -9.98
C VAL A 5 -15.09 3.98 -8.91
N LEU A 6 -15.72 3.67 -7.78
CA LEU A 6 -15.10 2.87 -6.70
C LEU A 6 -15.61 1.44 -6.80
N TYR A 7 -14.70 0.49 -7.00
CA TYR A 7 -14.97 -0.95 -6.99
C TYR A 7 -14.41 -1.58 -5.72
N ASP A 8 -15.28 -1.82 -4.77
CA ASP A 8 -14.95 -2.41 -3.47
C ASP A 8 -15.69 -3.72 -3.28
N THR A 9 -15.07 -4.83 -3.38
CA THR A 9 -13.67 -5.22 -3.53
C THR A 9 -13.59 -6.35 -4.56
N PHE A 10 -12.44 -6.62 -5.17
CA PHE A 10 -12.26 -7.83 -5.97
C PHE A 10 -12.51 -9.05 -5.07
N LYS A 11 -13.62 -9.75 -5.33
CA LYS A 11 -13.95 -11.01 -4.67
C LYS A 11 -13.53 -12.17 -5.57
N ILE A 12 -12.79 -13.09 -5.00
CA ILE A 12 -12.50 -14.37 -5.65
C ILE A 12 -13.82 -15.13 -5.71
N GLN A 13 -14.26 -15.51 -6.90
CA GLN A 13 -15.46 -16.32 -7.06
C GLN A 13 -15.21 -17.73 -6.50
N GLU A 14 -16.21 -18.31 -5.85
CA GLU A 14 -16.10 -19.66 -5.25
C GLU A 14 -15.73 -20.76 -6.28
N SER A 15 -16.03 -20.55 -7.56
CA SER A 15 -15.61 -21.41 -8.66
C SER A 15 -14.11 -21.44 -8.92
N ASP A 16 -13.35 -20.49 -8.39
CA ASP A 16 -11.91 -20.30 -8.65
C ASP A 16 -11.01 -20.79 -7.53
N PHE A 17 -11.49 -21.71 -6.67
CA PHE A 17 -10.76 -22.23 -5.50
C PHE A 17 -9.45 -23.00 -5.79
N SER A 18 -9.10 -23.25 -7.04
CA SER A 18 -7.74 -23.71 -7.34
C SER A 18 -6.77 -22.51 -7.38
N SER A 19 -5.66 -22.59 -6.65
CA SER A 19 -4.69 -21.49 -6.52
C SER A 19 -4.24 -20.87 -7.85
N SER A 20 -4.16 -21.65 -8.93
CA SER A 20 -3.82 -21.20 -10.28
C SER A 20 -4.92 -20.40 -10.97
N ARG A 21 -6.17 -20.46 -10.52
CA ARG A 21 -7.30 -19.72 -11.12
C ARG A 21 -7.54 -18.36 -10.44
N GLN A 22 -7.26 -18.27 -9.16
CA GLN A 22 -7.40 -17.00 -8.41
C GLN A 22 -6.51 -15.90 -8.99
N ASP A 23 -5.30 -16.26 -9.34
CA ASP A 23 -4.31 -15.36 -9.92
C ASP A 23 -4.74 -14.84 -11.30
N LEU A 24 -5.35 -15.69 -12.11
CA LEU A 24 -5.84 -15.31 -13.42
C LEU A 24 -7.08 -14.42 -13.34
N SER A 25 -7.93 -14.58 -12.30
CA SER A 25 -9.12 -13.75 -12.14
C SER A 25 -8.76 -12.29 -11.85
N LEU A 26 -7.81 -12.02 -10.97
CA LEU A 26 -7.37 -10.65 -10.66
C LEU A 26 -6.83 -9.94 -11.91
N VAL A 27 -6.03 -10.62 -12.72
CA VAL A 27 -5.49 -10.07 -13.98
C VAL A 27 -6.61 -9.79 -14.98
N ARG A 28 -7.55 -10.72 -15.15
CA ARG A 28 -8.71 -10.57 -16.04
C ARG A 28 -9.56 -9.37 -15.63
N ASP A 29 -9.93 -9.31 -14.37
CA ASP A 29 -10.82 -8.27 -13.84
C ASP A 29 -10.13 -6.90 -13.88
N SER A 30 -8.83 -6.82 -13.61
CA SER A 30 -8.06 -5.59 -13.79
C SER A 30 -8.05 -5.11 -15.25
N ARG A 31 -7.93 -6.02 -16.21
CA ARG A 31 -8.01 -5.68 -17.64
C ARG A 31 -9.40 -5.19 -18.06
N GLU A 32 -10.46 -5.79 -17.52
CA GLU A 32 -11.82 -5.34 -17.81
C GLU A 32 -12.09 -3.95 -17.23
N LEU A 33 -11.64 -3.68 -16.00
CA LEU A 33 -11.74 -2.33 -15.41
C LEU A 33 -10.93 -1.29 -16.20
N ASP A 34 -9.71 -1.62 -16.65
CA ASP A 34 -8.91 -0.73 -17.50
C ASP A 34 -9.62 -0.42 -18.84
N LYS A 35 -10.23 -1.41 -19.48
CA LYS A 35 -11.04 -1.21 -20.69
C LYS A 35 -12.23 -0.28 -20.43
N LEU A 36 -12.95 -0.47 -19.32
CA LEU A 36 -14.08 0.38 -18.95
C LEU A 36 -13.61 1.81 -18.66
N ALA A 37 -12.53 1.98 -17.91
CA ALA A 37 -11.93 3.28 -17.63
C ALA A 37 -11.62 4.04 -18.93
N LYS A 38 -10.95 3.39 -19.87
CA LYS A 38 -10.60 3.97 -21.18
C LYS A 38 -11.83 4.27 -22.06
N LYS A 39 -12.77 3.34 -22.11
CA LYS A 39 -13.98 3.47 -22.95
C LYS A 39 -14.85 4.65 -22.51
N TYR A 40 -14.99 4.86 -21.22
CA TYR A 40 -15.89 5.86 -20.66
C TYR A 40 -15.15 7.09 -20.07
N ASN A 41 -13.83 7.15 -20.22
CA ASN A 41 -12.96 8.21 -19.67
C ASN A 41 -13.19 8.39 -18.15
N LEU A 42 -13.07 7.29 -17.38
CA LEU A 42 -13.33 7.24 -15.96
C LEU A 42 -12.04 7.03 -15.16
N ILE A 43 -12.03 7.55 -13.94
CA ILE A 43 -11.07 7.13 -12.90
C ILE A 43 -11.65 5.91 -12.20
N MET A 44 -10.93 4.79 -12.25
CA MET A 44 -11.32 3.55 -11.56
C MET A 44 -10.44 3.34 -10.34
N LEU A 45 -11.07 3.26 -9.18
CA LEU A 45 -10.42 2.88 -7.92
C LEU A 45 -10.93 1.51 -7.51
N ALA A 46 -10.02 0.56 -7.32
CA ALA A 46 -10.39 -0.79 -6.91
C ALA A 46 -9.60 -1.21 -5.68
N SER A 47 -10.25 -1.91 -4.77
CA SER A 47 -9.60 -2.53 -3.61
C SER A 47 -9.48 -4.04 -3.78
N VAL A 48 -8.45 -4.63 -3.18
CA VAL A 48 -8.25 -6.06 -3.08
C VAL A 48 -7.67 -6.41 -1.70
N GLN A 49 -8.18 -7.46 -1.10
CA GLN A 49 -7.64 -7.95 0.17
C GLN A 49 -6.39 -8.78 -0.10
N LEU A 50 -5.29 -8.47 0.61
CA LEU A 50 -4.08 -9.30 0.58
C LEU A 50 -4.34 -10.66 1.24
N ALA A 51 -3.67 -11.68 0.75
CA ALA A 51 -3.77 -13.03 1.29
C ALA A 51 -3.26 -13.09 2.74
N GLU A 52 -3.84 -13.99 3.55
CA GLU A 52 -3.53 -14.11 4.97
C GLU A 52 -2.04 -14.45 5.23
N TYR A 53 -1.39 -15.18 4.33
CA TYR A 53 0.04 -15.51 4.45
C TYR A 53 0.97 -14.28 4.34
N MET A 54 0.44 -13.12 3.95
CA MET A 54 1.17 -11.85 3.98
C MET A 54 1.20 -11.19 5.37
N LYS A 55 0.46 -11.76 6.33
CA LYS A 55 0.47 -11.29 7.72
C LYS A 55 1.87 -11.45 8.31
N GLY A 56 2.36 -10.39 8.93
CA GLY A 56 3.73 -10.36 9.47
C GLY A 56 4.78 -9.77 8.53
N LYS A 57 4.54 -9.68 7.22
CA LYS A 57 5.47 -9.09 6.27
C LYS A 57 5.65 -7.60 6.54
N LEU A 58 6.90 -7.18 6.73
CA LEU A 58 7.23 -5.80 7.13
C LEU A 58 7.26 -4.84 5.94
N PHE A 59 7.86 -5.25 4.84
CA PHE A 59 7.91 -4.46 3.61
C PHE A 59 6.96 -5.08 2.57
N LEU A 60 5.98 -4.28 2.12
CA LEU A 60 5.08 -4.71 1.06
C LEU A 60 5.56 -4.20 -0.29
N ASP A 61 5.62 -5.10 -1.24
CA ASP A 61 5.94 -4.85 -2.65
C ASP A 61 4.95 -5.58 -3.56
N ALA A 62 5.11 -5.44 -4.87
CA ALA A 62 4.22 -6.08 -5.83
C ALA A 62 4.13 -7.60 -5.67
N SER A 63 5.15 -8.28 -5.09
CA SER A 63 5.11 -9.72 -4.86
C SER A 63 4.00 -10.17 -3.90
N CYS A 64 3.42 -9.21 -3.16
CA CYS A 64 2.26 -9.44 -2.30
C CYS A 64 0.96 -9.71 -3.07
N LEU A 65 0.94 -9.42 -4.38
CA LEU A 65 -0.17 -9.72 -5.26
C LEU A 65 0.14 -10.97 -6.08
N SER A 66 -0.83 -11.84 -6.19
CA SER A 66 -0.77 -12.95 -7.13
C SER A 66 -0.60 -12.42 -8.56
N ASN A 67 0.24 -13.06 -9.36
CA ASN A 67 0.61 -12.59 -10.71
C ASN A 67 1.03 -11.11 -10.75
N ALA A 68 1.80 -10.69 -9.75
CA ALA A 68 2.21 -9.32 -9.48
C ALA A 68 2.70 -8.57 -10.72
N LYS A 69 3.49 -9.21 -11.57
CA LYS A 69 4.03 -8.57 -12.78
C LYS A 69 2.93 -8.16 -13.74
N GLN A 70 2.00 -9.06 -14.05
CA GLN A 70 0.93 -8.79 -15.01
C GLN A 70 -0.06 -7.76 -14.47
N THR A 71 -0.43 -7.86 -13.19
CA THR A 71 -1.31 -6.88 -12.55
C THR A 71 -0.65 -5.51 -12.49
N LYS A 72 0.63 -5.45 -12.12
CA LYS A 72 1.39 -4.19 -12.08
C LYS A 72 1.50 -3.52 -13.44
N GLU A 73 1.60 -4.29 -14.54
CA GLU A 73 1.63 -3.74 -15.90
C GLU A 73 0.33 -3.03 -16.29
N ILE A 74 -0.82 -3.55 -15.88
CA ILE A 74 -2.15 -3.01 -16.20
C ILE A 74 -2.45 -1.73 -15.42
N LEU A 75 -2.15 -1.72 -14.11
CA LEU A 75 -2.49 -0.62 -13.22
C LEU A 75 -1.61 0.61 -13.48
N GLU A 76 -2.19 1.80 -13.45
CA GLU A 76 -1.42 3.05 -13.48
C GLU A 76 -0.78 3.36 -12.13
N ASN A 77 -1.51 3.12 -11.04
CA ASN A 77 -1.06 3.30 -9.68
C ASN A 77 -1.36 2.03 -8.86
N LEU A 78 -0.45 1.66 -7.98
CA LEU A 78 -0.60 0.55 -7.04
C LEU A 78 -0.14 1.00 -5.66
N PHE A 79 -1.06 0.93 -4.72
CA PHE A 79 -0.82 1.21 -3.32
C PHE A 79 -1.07 -0.04 -2.48
N LEU A 80 -0.16 -0.33 -1.57
CA LEU A 80 -0.30 -1.43 -0.62
C LEU A 80 -0.35 -0.87 0.79
N MET A 81 -1.24 -1.36 1.63
CA MET A 81 -1.41 -0.84 2.98
C MET A 81 -1.54 -1.98 3.98
N ARG A 82 -0.92 -1.81 5.15
CA ARG A 82 -1.02 -2.74 6.28
C ARG A 82 -1.07 -2.02 7.63
N THR A 83 -1.41 -2.76 8.65
CA THR A 83 -1.25 -2.33 10.05
C THR A 83 0.24 -2.19 10.37
N VAL A 84 0.59 -1.21 11.19
CA VAL A 84 1.93 -1.07 11.78
C VAL A 84 1.98 -1.92 13.06
N TYR A 85 3.04 -2.69 13.22
CA TYR A 85 3.26 -3.49 14.43
C TYR A 85 3.92 -2.64 15.51
N ALA A 86 3.67 -2.96 16.78
CA ALA A 86 4.22 -2.20 17.92
C ALA A 86 5.76 -2.16 17.89
N GLU A 87 6.38 -3.28 17.50
CA GLU A 87 7.83 -3.43 17.39
C GLU A 87 8.46 -2.50 16.34
N GLU A 88 7.69 -2.05 15.36
CA GLU A 88 8.17 -1.12 14.33
C GLU A 88 8.24 0.32 14.84
N LEU A 89 7.57 0.63 15.93
CA LEU A 89 7.59 1.94 16.58
C LEU A 89 8.49 1.98 17.83
N ASP A 90 9.00 0.84 18.28
CA ASP A 90 9.95 0.76 19.39
C ASP A 90 11.39 0.97 18.89
N GLU A 91 12.03 2.06 19.30
CA GLU A 91 13.40 2.42 18.93
C GLU A 91 14.44 1.34 19.29
N LYS A 92 14.14 0.49 20.29
CA LYS A 92 15.02 -0.61 20.73
C LYS A 92 14.82 -1.89 19.92
N SER A 93 13.76 -1.96 19.13
CA SER A 93 13.45 -3.13 18.33
C SER A 93 14.34 -3.20 17.09
N LYS A 94 14.77 -4.41 16.73
CA LYS A 94 15.43 -4.68 15.45
C LYS A 94 14.55 -4.37 14.24
N TYR A 95 13.24 -4.23 14.46
CA TYR A 95 12.25 -3.93 13.44
C TYR A 95 11.90 -2.45 13.33
N TYR A 96 12.53 -1.59 14.12
CA TYR A 96 12.26 -0.15 14.14
C TYR A 96 12.29 0.46 12.73
N CYS A 97 11.21 1.13 12.34
CA CYS A 97 11.04 1.63 10.97
C CYS A 97 11.54 3.07 10.76
N HIS A 98 12.16 3.68 11.77
CA HIS A 98 12.74 5.04 11.70
C HIS A 98 11.80 6.08 11.09
N PRO A 99 10.71 6.48 11.79
CA PRO A 99 9.82 7.50 11.27
C PRO A 99 10.50 8.87 11.24
N PHE A 100 10.27 9.64 10.17
CA PHE A 100 10.84 10.97 9.98
C PHE A 100 9.90 11.89 9.19
N ARG A 101 10.12 13.19 9.32
CA ARG A 101 9.48 14.23 8.51
C ARG A 101 10.51 14.97 7.70
N LEU A 102 10.14 15.37 6.50
CA LEU A 102 10.96 16.27 5.70
C LEU A 102 10.65 17.72 6.08
N LYS A 103 11.67 18.46 6.46
CA LYS A 103 11.60 19.88 6.78
C LYS A 103 12.55 20.67 5.89
N LYS A 104 12.06 21.73 5.29
CA LYS A 104 12.90 22.61 4.46
C LYS A 104 13.56 23.67 5.35
N ILE A 105 14.89 23.65 5.43
CA ILE A 105 15.70 24.63 6.15
C ILE A 105 16.76 25.17 5.20
N ASN A 106 16.82 26.48 5.00
CA ASN A 106 17.78 27.13 4.10
C ASN A 106 17.83 26.49 2.70
N ASP A 107 16.64 26.27 2.12
CA ASP A 107 16.43 25.61 0.82
C ASP A 107 16.90 24.15 0.70
N LYS A 108 17.31 23.54 1.79
CA LYS A 108 17.65 22.11 1.85
C LYS A 108 16.57 21.33 2.60
N TRP A 109 16.24 20.15 2.08
CA TRP A 109 15.38 19.21 2.79
C TRP A 109 16.21 18.44 3.81
N ILE A 110 15.76 18.45 5.06
CA ILE A 110 16.38 17.74 6.19
C ILE A 110 15.37 16.78 6.76
N GLU A 111 15.83 15.59 7.11
CA GLU A 111 15.03 14.62 7.86
C GLU A 111 15.03 14.98 9.35
N GLU A 112 13.86 15.17 9.92
CA GLU A 112 13.64 15.36 11.34
C GLU A 112 12.96 14.11 11.89
N GLU A 113 13.55 13.47 12.88
CA GLU A 113 12.97 12.28 13.49
C GLU A 113 11.55 12.57 14.02
N TYR A 114 10.64 11.65 13.75
CA TYR A 114 9.27 11.72 14.22
C TYR A 114 8.99 10.60 15.21
N LYS A 115 8.57 10.96 16.44
CA LYS A 115 8.16 9.98 17.45
C LYS A 115 6.68 9.71 17.34
N ALA A 116 6.34 8.50 16.90
CA ALA A 116 4.97 8.06 16.78
C ALA A 116 4.38 7.73 18.16
N ASP A 117 3.15 8.17 18.42
CA ASP A 117 2.42 7.80 19.63
C ASP A 117 2.07 6.30 19.58
N PRO A 118 2.57 5.47 20.53
CA PRO A 118 2.31 4.03 20.52
C PRO A 118 0.84 3.66 20.77
N ASN A 119 0.04 4.59 21.32
CA ASN A 119 -1.37 4.37 21.59
C ASN A 119 -2.29 4.71 20.40
N ALA A 120 -1.74 5.34 19.37
CA ALA A 120 -2.52 5.66 18.17
C ALA A 120 -2.61 4.47 17.21
N VAL A 121 -3.65 4.46 16.39
CA VAL A 121 -3.82 3.44 15.35
C VAL A 121 -3.07 3.87 14.10
N TRP A 122 -2.07 3.08 13.73
CA TRP A 122 -1.19 3.36 12.61
C TRP A 122 -1.40 2.40 11.44
N ARG A 123 -1.27 2.94 10.24
CA ARG A 123 -1.17 2.18 9.00
C ARG A 123 0.09 2.59 8.27
N MET A 124 0.67 1.65 7.55
CA MET A 124 1.81 1.90 6.68
C MET A 124 1.37 1.73 5.23
N LEU A 125 1.59 2.77 4.44
CA LEU A 125 1.25 2.82 3.02
C LEU A 125 2.53 2.73 2.20
N PHE A 126 2.55 1.79 1.27
CA PHE A 126 3.60 1.59 0.27
C PHE A 126 3.08 2.05 -1.08
N VAL A 127 3.82 2.89 -1.73
CA VAL A 127 3.55 3.33 -3.11
C VAL A 127 4.34 2.41 -4.03
N GLU A 128 3.73 1.34 -4.51
CA GLU A 128 4.45 0.33 -5.28
C GLU A 128 4.57 0.68 -6.76
N LYS A 129 3.61 1.42 -7.27
CA LYS A 129 3.66 1.95 -8.63
C LYS A 129 2.97 3.30 -8.71
N THR A 130 3.61 4.25 -9.36
CA THR A 130 3.00 5.48 -9.86
C THR A 130 3.52 5.74 -11.27
N ARG A 131 2.74 6.43 -12.09
CA ARG A 131 3.13 6.73 -13.46
C ARG A 131 4.30 7.71 -13.55
N ASN A 132 4.40 8.65 -12.61
CA ASN A 132 5.32 9.79 -12.65
C ASN A 132 6.10 10.00 -11.35
N GLY A 133 6.33 8.97 -10.55
CA GLY A 133 7.01 9.12 -9.27
C GLY A 133 7.86 7.92 -8.87
N ASN A 134 8.66 8.12 -7.84
CA ASN A 134 9.43 7.06 -7.22
C ASN A 134 8.49 6.12 -6.46
N ASN A 135 8.80 4.85 -6.44
CA ASN A 135 8.07 3.86 -5.67
C ASN A 135 8.80 3.50 -4.36
N SER A 136 8.08 2.82 -3.45
CA SER A 136 8.63 2.39 -2.17
C SER A 136 9.73 1.35 -2.31
N SER A 137 9.66 0.48 -3.31
CA SER A 137 10.68 -0.55 -3.58
C SER A 137 12.01 0.07 -3.99
N ASP A 138 12.00 1.17 -4.75
CA ASP A 138 13.20 1.87 -5.20
C ASP A 138 13.81 2.74 -4.10
N THR A 139 12.98 3.37 -3.27
CA THR A 139 13.42 4.33 -2.25
C THR A 139 13.63 3.72 -0.87
N GLY A 140 13.04 2.56 -0.58
CA GLY A 140 12.97 1.99 0.76
C GLY A 140 12.06 2.78 1.71
N ILE A 141 11.27 3.72 1.19
CA ILE A 141 10.43 4.63 1.99
C ILE A 141 8.96 4.22 1.88
N ALA A 142 8.29 4.19 3.03
CA ALA A 142 6.85 4.06 3.16
C ALA A 142 6.27 5.25 3.93
N TYR A 143 4.95 5.43 3.87
CA TYR A 143 4.24 6.53 4.51
C TYR A 143 3.52 6.04 5.76
N LEU A 144 3.74 6.73 6.88
CA LEU A 144 3.10 6.44 8.15
C LEU A 144 1.81 7.25 8.26
N LEU A 145 0.67 6.54 8.27
CA LEU A 145 -0.65 7.13 8.33
C LEU A 145 -1.25 6.94 9.72
N LYS A 146 -1.73 8.02 10.33
CA LYS A 146 -2.56 7.95 11.53
C LYS A 146 -4.02 7.75 11.13
N PHE A 147 -4.65 6.72 11.68
CA PHE A 147 -6.08 6.45 11.47
C PHE A 147 -6.90 7.03 12.62
N SER A 148 -7.94 7.78 12.27
CA SER A 148 -8.98 8.23 13.19
C SER A 148 -10.25 7.41 12.93
N GLY A 149 -10.60 6.52 13.86
CA GLY A 149 -11.79 5.66 13.74
C GLY A 149 -13.10 6.45 13.73
N ASP A 150 -13.20 7.50 14.54
CA ASP A 150 -14.41 8.30 14.67
C ASP A 150 -14.82 9.01 13.35
N HIS A 151 -13.84 9.29 12.50
CA HIS A 151 -14.04 9.99 11.24
C HIS A 151 -13.70 9.13 10.02
N SER A 152 -13.24 7.89 10.21
CA SER A 152 -12.74 7.00 9.14
C SER A 152 -11.71 7.68 8.22
N ILE A 153 -10.82 8.48 8.81
CA ILE A 153 -9.84 9.29 8.08
C ILE A 153 -8.44 8.75 8.32
N PHE A 154 -7.67 8.64 7.24
CA PHE A 154 -6.23 8.45 7.26
C PHE A 154 -5.53 9.78 7.01
N ARG A 155 -4.55 10.11 7.86
CA ARG A 155 -3.71 11.29 7.66
C ARG A 155 -2.26 10.86 7.58
N GLU A 156 -1.57 11.25 6.52
CA GLU A 156 -0.12 11.14 6.45
C GLU A 156 0.50 12.02 7.53
N VAL A 157 1.36 11.44 8.33
CA VAL A 157 2.00 12.10 9.46
C VAL A 157 3.50 12.14 9.31
N ALA A 158 4.10 11.08 8.79
CA ALA A 158 5.53 10.92 8.61
C ALA A 158 5.84 9.95 7.48
N GLN A 159 7.09 9.94 7.04
CA GLN A 159 7.68 8.87 6.25
C GLN A 159 8.44 7.92 7.16
N CYS A 160 8.72 6.71 6.70
CA CYS A 160 9.52 5.76 7.47
C CYS A 160 10.26 4.79 6.56
N ARG A 161 11.25 4.07 7.13
CA ARG A 161 12.05 3.05 6.44
C ARG A 161 11.79 1.68 7.06
N PRO A 162 10.72 0.99 6.66
CA PRO A 162 10.41 -0.33 7.17
C PRO A 162 11.52 -1.31 6.83
N LYS A 163 11.75 -2.26 7.73
CA LYS A 163 12.71 -3.35 7.48
C LYS A 163 12.13 -4.37 6.51
N HIS A 164 13.00 -5.10 5.83
CA HIS A 164 12.60 -6.29 5.09
C HIS A 164 12.52 -7.50 6.04
N GLY A 165 11.67 -8.48 5.68
CA GLY A 165 11.46 -9.69 6.47
C GLY A 165 10.08 -9.76 7.09
N GLU A 166 9.95 -10.59 8.12
CA GLU A 166 8.68 -10.89 8.77
C GLU A 166 8.81 -10.78 10.30
N ILE A 167 7.74 -10.29 10.94
CA ILE A 167 7.51 -10.44 12.37
C ILE A 167 6.78 -11.77 12.57
N ARG A 168 7.34 -12.63 13.43
CA ARG A 168 6.74 -13.91 13.83
C ARG A 168 6.22 -13.82 15.25
#